data_51d0d865f4c64a75ee9d05bae8f99995
#
_entry.id   51d0d865f4c64a75ee9d05bae8f99995
#
_cell.length_a   1.000
_cell.length_b   1.000
_cell.length_c   1.000
_cell.angle_alpha   90.00
_cell.angle_beta   90.00
_cell.angle_gamma   90.00
#
_symmetry.space_group_name_H-M   'P 1'
#
loop_
_entity.id
_entity.type
_entity.pdbx_description
1 polymer ?
#
loop_
_entity_poly.entity_id
_entity_poly.type
_entity_poly.pdbx_seq_one_letter_code
_entity_poly.pdbx_strand_id
1 'polypeptide(L)'
;KKVFERPYGGGPGMVMMALPVVRAAQRALRIPRNPRRGITRKPIIIWFSPSGKQFTNKDADALAKYSDVVLVCGRYEGIDERAKKILKTLATVKEFAVGEAIYTGGEVPALAIVDAVTRRLPGVLGKDASVEERRIASSAVYTRPETILYKTKKYKVPKVLQTGHHANIDAWRIKRAK
;
A
#
# COMPACT_ATOMS: atom_id res chain seq x y z
N LYS A 1 8.54 26.71 14.02
CA LYS A 1 8.62 27.12 12.59
C LYS A 1 7.27 26.82 11.95
N LYS A 2 6.72 27.79 11.19
CA LYS A 2 5.44 27.67 10.51
C LYS A 2 5.55 26.61 9.39
N VAL A 3 4.57 25.71 9.29
CA VAL A 3 4.53 24.62 8.30
C VAL A 3 3.29 24.73 7.41
N PHE A 4 2.27 25.45 7.86
CA PHE A 4 0.99 25.63 7.20
C PHE A 4 0.68 27.11 6.96
N GLU A 5 -0.06 27.39 5.87
CA GLU A 5 -0.53 28.73 5.53
C GLU A 5 -1.89 28.65 4.84
N ARG A 6 -2.61 29.76 4.76
CA ARG A 6 -3.87 29.87 4.04
C ARG A 6 -3.68 29.63 2.54
N PRO A 7 -4.63 28.96 1.86
CA PRO A 7 -4.53 28.75 0.41
C PRO A 7 -4.64 30.06 -0.36
N TYR A 8 -3.91 30.19 -1.46
CA TYR A 8 -4.20 31.19 -2.46
C TYR A 8 -5.56 30.90 -3.11
N GLY A 9 -6.30 31.96 -3.46
CA GLY A 9 -7.64 31.81 -4.00
C GLY A 9 -8.74 31.71 -2.93
N GLY A 10 -8.37 31.72 -1.66
CA GLY A 10 -9.33 31.64 -0.54
C GLY A 10 -9.81 30.20 -0.29
N GLY A 11 -10.83 30.08 0.57
CA GLY A 11 -11.40 28.80 0.98
C GLY A 11 -11.08 28.43 2.43
N PRO A 12 -11.73 27.41 2.98
CA PRO A 12 -11.48 26.91 4.32
C PRO A 12 -10.15 26.15 4.42
N GLY A 13 -9.69 25.89 5.64
CA GLY A 13 -8.54 25.05 5.91
C GLY A 13 -7.18 25.73 5.71
N MET A 14 -6.16 24.91 5.57
CA MET A 14 -4.76 25.31 5.41
C MET A 14 -4.05 24.39 4.41
N VAL A 15 -2.96 24.88 3.85
CA VAL A 15 -2.08 24.12 2.94
C VAL A 15 -0.71 23.98 3.55
N MET A 16 -0.10 22.81 3.45
CA MET A 16 1.28 22.59 3.87
C MET A 16 2.23 23.33 2.93
N MET A 17 3.12 24.11 3.52
CA MET A 17 4.09 24.94 2.77
C MET A 17 5.13 24.05 2.05
N ALA A 18 5.51 24.43 0.82
CA ALA A 18 6.44 23.66 0.00
C ALA A 18 7.80 23.42 0.66
N LEU A 19 8.46 24.47 1.15
CA LEU A 19 9.84 24.36 1.65
C LEU A 19 10.02 23.40 2.86
N PRO A 20 9.14 23.43 3.88
CA PRO A 20 9.21 22.43 4.95
C PRO A 20 9.13 21.00 4.46
N VAL A 21 8.22 20.69 3.54
CA VAL A 21 8.06 19.35 2.96
C VAL A 21 9.29 18.96 2.13
N VAL A 22 9.79 19.84 1.29
CA VAL A 22 11.01 19.60 0.49
C VAL A 22 12.20 19.32 1.41
N ARG A 23 12.41 20.12 2.44
CA ARG A 23 13.53 19.92 3.40
C ARG A 23 13.41 18.58 4.13
N ALA A 24 12.22 18.20 4.55
CA ALA A 24 11.97 16.91 5.20
C ALA A 24 12.29 15.75 4.26
N ALA A 25 11.81 15.79 3.02
CA ALA A 25 12.09 14.77 2.01
C ALA A 25 13.59 14.71 1.66
N GLN A 26 14.27 15.85 1.49
CA GLN A 26 15.71 15.90 1.25
C GLN A 26 16.49 15.25 2.40
N ARG A 27 16.08 15.52 3.65
CA ARG A 27 16.71 14.89 4.81
C ARG A 27 16.50 13.37 4.79
N ALA A 28 15.30 12.91 4.49
CA ALA A 28 14.99 11.48 4.37
C ALA A 28 15.83 10.79 3.28
N LEU A 29 16.05 11.46 2.14
CA LEU A 29 16.86 10.94 1.03
C LEU A 29 18.37 10.89 1.34
N ARG A 30 18.88 11.72 2.27
CA ARG A 30 20.29 11.81 2.64
C ARG A 30 20.72 10.88 3.79
N ILE A 31 19.81 10.17 4.44
CA ILE A 31 20.15 9.25 5.53
C ILE A 31 21.02 8.12 4.95
N PRO A 32 22.25 7.90 5.45
CA PRO A 32 23.10 6.79 5.00
C PRO A 32 22.38 5.46 5.24
N ARG A 33 22.42 4.58 4.27
CA ARG A 33 21.69 3.32 4.30
C ARG A 33 22.58 2.17 3.89
N ASN A 34 22.36 1.03 4.54
CA ASN A 34 23.05 -0.19 4.15
C ASN A 34 22.29 -0.84 2.98
N PRO A 35 22.87 -0.89 1.76
CA PRO A 35 22.18 -1.45 0.61
C PRO A 35 21.89 -2.93 0.86
N ARG A 36 20.62 -3.30 0.78
CA ARG A 36 20.23 -4.72 0.83
C ARG A 36 20.74 -5.41 -0.43
N ARG A 37 21.26 -6.64 -0.29
CA ARG A 37 21.70 -7.46 -1.44
C ARG A 37 20.56 -7.59 -2.45
N GLY A 38 20.83 -7.31 -3.72
CA GLY A 38 19.87 -7.45 -4.82
C GLY A 38 18.99 -6.24 -5.10
N ILE A 39 19.06 -5.17 -4.30
CA ILE A 39 18.35 -3.92 -4.57
C ILE A 39 19.21 -2.99 -5.41
N THR A 40 18.80 -2.73 -6.64
CA THR A 40 19.56 -1.94 -7.61
C THR A 40 18.99 -0.54 -7.89
N ARG A 41 17.74 -0.29 -7.47
CA ARG A 41 17.06 0.97 -7.78
C ARG A 41 17.34 2.04 -6.73
N LYS A 42 17.52 3.28 -7.20
CA LYS A 42 17.65 4.49 -6.37
C LYS A 42 16.38 4.74 -5.55
N PRO A 43 16.43 5.61 -4.52
CA PRO A 43 15.25 6.01 -3.74
C PRO A 43 14.11 6.54 -4.61
N ILE A 44 12.86 6.33 -4.16
CA ILE A 44 11.65 6.85 -4.79
C ILE A 44 10.81 7.61 -3.76
N ILE A 45 10.14 8.66 -4.22
CA ILE A 45 9.18 9.43 -3.44
C ILE A 45 7.77 9.05 -3.88
N ILE A 46 6.92 8.74 -2.93
CA ILE A 46 5.49 8.53 -3.13
C ILE A 46 4.74 9.75 -2.60
N TRP A 47 3.95 10.33 -3.48
CA TRP A 47 3.07 11.45 -3.20
C TRP A 47 1.63 10.93 -3.16
N PHE A 48 0.91 11.22 -2.10
CA PHE A 48 -0.49 10.84 -1.98
C PHE A 48 -1.41 11.93 -2.49
N SER A 49 -2.35 11.55 -3.36
CA SER A 49 -3.37 12.45 -3.90
C SER A 49 -4.61 11.64 -4.29
N PRO A 50 -5.82 12.13 -4.01
CA PRO A 50 -7.05 11.49 -4.49
C PRO A 50 -7.13 11.37 -6.01
N SER A 51 -6.48 12.30 -6.75
CA SER A 51 -6.40 12.28 -8.22
C SER A 51 -5.24 11.46 -8.77
N GLY A 52 -4.43 10.85 -7.92
CA GLY A 52 -3.32 10.00 -8.32
C GLY A 52 -3.78 8.69 -8.97
N LYS A 53 -2.84 7.99 -9.61
CA LYS A 53 -3.11 6.63 -10.10
C LYS A 53 -3.50 5.73 -8.93
N GLN A 54 -4.53 4.89 -9.09
CA GLN A 54 -4.87 3.88 -8.10
C GLN A 54 -3.71 2.92 -7.87
N PHE A 55 -3.33 2.76 -6.60
CA PHE A 55 -2.29 1.84 -6.18
C PHE A 55 -2.75 0.39 -6.32
N THR A 56 -1.90 -0.45 -6.89
CA THR A 56 -2.20 -1.85 -7.18
C THR A 56 -1.12 -2.78 -6.67
N ASN A 57 -1.39 -4.09 -6.66
CA ASN A 57 -0.40 -5.13 -6.35
C ASN A 57 0.84 -5.06 -7.26
N LYS A 58 0.66 -4.72 -8.56
CA LYS A 58 1.78 -4.48 -9.49
C LYS A 58 2.66 -3.30 -9.07
N ASP A 59 2.05 -2.26 -8.53
CA ASP A 59 2.80 -1.11 -8.01
C ASP A 59 3.58 -1.49 -6.74
N ALA A 60 3.00 -2.31 -5.86
CA ALA A 60 3.69 -2.82 -4.68
C ALA A 60 4.90 -3.70 -5.05
N ASP A 61 4.76 -4.61 -6.03
CA ASP A 61 5.88 -5.41 -6.56
C ASP A 61 6.98 -4.53 -7.18
N ALA A 62 6.59 -3.45 -7.83
CA ALA A 62 7.55 -2.49 -8.38
C ALA A 62 8.27 -1.70 -7.27
N LEU A 63 7.56 -1.27 -6.22
CA LEU A 63 8.12 -0.53 -5.09
C LEU A 63 9.06 -1.38 -4.25
N ALA A 64 8.81 -2.67 -4.09
CA ALA A 64 9.69 -3.60 -3.37
C ALA A 64 11.12 -3.69 -3.96
N LYS A 65 11.33 -3.22 -5.19
CA LYS A 65 12.62 -3.20 -5.89
C LYS A 65 13.44 -1.92 -5.65
N TYR A 66 12.90 -0.93 -4.94
CA TYR A 66 13.62 0.30 -4.62
C TYR A 66 14.41 0.13 -3.32
N SER A 67 15.57 0.85 -3.22
CA SER A 67 16.36 0.85 -1.99
C SER A 67 15.59 1.46 -0.83
N ASP A 68 14.83 2.50 -1.13
CA ASP A 68 14.09 3.28 -0.17
C ASP A 68 12.84 3.88 -0.78
N VAL A 69 11.78 3.94 0.02
CA VAL A 69 10.53 4.57 -0.34
C VAL A 69 10.26 5.69 0.66
N VAL A 70 10.28 6.93 0.18
CA VAL A 70 9.93 8.11 0.98
C VAL A 70 8.45 8.41 0.77
N LEU A 71 7.66 8.36 1.82
CA LEU A 71 6.22 8.58 1.78
C LEU A 71 5.92 10.01 2.22
N VAL A 72 5.33 10.83 1.34
CA VAL A 72 4.97 12.23 1.62
C VAL A 72 3.50 12.29 2.00
N CYS A 73 3.23 12.40 3.31
CA CYS A 73 1.89 12.46 3.87
C CYS A 73 1.44 13.92 4.01
N GLY A 74 0.41 14.31 3.25
CA GLY A 74 -0.26 15.61 3.36
C GLY A 74 -1.34 15.61 4.45
N ARG A 75 -1.70 16.80 4.89
CA ARG A 75 -2.81 17.08 5.82
C ARG A 75 -3.63 18.25 5.31
N TYR A 76 -4.82 18.43 5.88
CA TYR A 76 -5.77 19.51 5.54
C TYR A 76 -6.08 19.54 4.03
N GLU A 77 -6.03 20.73 3.40
CA GLU A 77 -6.29 20.89 1.97
C GLU A 77 -5.16 20.37 1.05
N GLY A 78 -4.10 19.80 1.65
CA GLY A 78 -2.99 19.19 0.93
C GLY A 78 -1.67 19.93 1.07
N ILE A 79 -0.80 19.74 0.10
CA ILE A 79 0.57 20.28 0.07
C ILE A 79 0.71 21.20 -1.13
N ASP A 80 1.36 22.33 -0.96
CA ASP A 80 1.70 23.27 -2.04
C ASP A 80 2.35 22.52 -3.21
N GLU A 81 1.76 22.60 -4.40
CA GLU A 81 2.16 21.85 -5.60
C GLU A 81 3.60 22.14 -6.04
N ARG A 82 4.15 23.29 -5.64
CA ARG A 82 5.56 23.61 -5.89
C ARG A 82 6.51 22.63 -5.20
N ALA A 83 6.10 22.04 -4.08
CA ALA A 83 6.89 20.97 -3.43
C ALA A 83 7.09 19.76 -4.36
N LYS A 84 6.01 19.28 -4.99
CA LYS A 84 6.08 18.15 -5.92
C LYS A 84 6.99 18.46 -7.12
N LYS A 85 6.90 19.67 -7.68
CA LYS A 85 7.78 20.12 -8.77
C LYS A 85 9.26 20.09 -8.37
N ILE A 86 9.60 20.59 -7.19
CA ILE A 86 10.97 20.59 -6.67
C ILE A 86 11.42 19.15 -6.40
N LEU A 87 10.60 18.31 -5.76
CA LEU A 87 10.95 16.93 -5.44
C LEU A 87 11.25 16.08 -6.68
N LYS A 88 10.58 16.35 -7.80
CA LYS A 88 10.87 15.71 -9.10
C LYS A 88 12.29 15.99 -9.62
N THR A 89 12.93 17.07 -9.20
CA THR A 89 14.34 17.36 -9.55
C THR A 89 15.34 16.57 -8.70
N LEU A 90 14.88 16.00 -7.57
CA LEU A 90 15.74 15.31 -6.60
C LEU A 90 15.68 13.79 -6.72
N ALA A 91 14.50 13.23 -7.03
CA ALA A 91 14.26 11.80 -7.17
C ALA A 91 13.04 11.52 -8.03
N THR A 92 12.85 10.26 -8.40
CA THR A 92 11.61 9.81 -9.03
C THR A 92 10.45 10.02 -8.06
N VAL A 93 9.41 10.74 -8.50
CA VAL A 93 8.16 10.93 -7.74
C VAL A 93 7.04 10.19 -8.45
N LYS A 94 6.34 9.32 -7.71
CA LYS A 94 5.10 8.71 -8.17
C LYS A 94 3.93 9.21 -7.31
N GLU A 95 2.80 9.44 -7.96
CA GLU A 95 1.58 9.91 -7.33
C GLU A 95 0.55 8.78 -7.30
N PHE A 96 0.03 8.48 -6.10
CA PHE A 96 -0.94 7.40 -5.91
C PHE A 96 -2.15 7.85 -5.09
N ALA A 97 -3.31 7.35 -5.51
CA ALA A 97 -4.49 7.19 -4.68
C ALA A 97 -4.52 5.77 -4.11
N VAL A 98 -5.01 5.62 -2.88
CA VAL A 98 -5.15 4.30 -2.21
C VAL A 98 -6.62 4.11 -1.86
N GLY A 99 -7.31 3.34 -2.71
CA GLY A 99 -8.77 3.21 -2.65
C GLY A 99 -9.49 4.45 -3.17
N GLU A 100 -10.81 4.43 -3.10
CA GLU A 100 -11.69 5.51 -3.59
C GLU A 100 -12.08 6.52 -2.51
N ALA A 101 -11.78 6.21 -1.24
CA ALA A 101 -12.12 7.06 -0.11
C ALA A 101 -11.14 8.24 0.04
N ILE A 102 -11.65 9.38 0.49
CA ILE A 102 -10.85 10.52 0.90
C ILE A 102 -10.48 10.36 2.38
N TYR A 103 -9.20 10.51 2.69
CA TYR A 103 -8.65 10.40 4.04
C TYR A 103 -8.31 11.79 4.59
N THR A 104 -8.32 11.94 5.91
CA THR A 104 -7.94 13.20 6.59
C THR A 104 -6.45 13.53 6.44
N GLY A 105 -5.64 12.60 5.95
CA GLY A 105 -4.21 12.77 5.71
C GLY A 105 -3.60 11.58 5.00
N GLY A 106 -2.35 11.69 4.60
CA GLY A 106 -1.62 10.67 3.85
C GLY A 106 -1.15 9.48 4.69
N GLU A 107 -1.32 9.48 6.01
CA GLU A 107 -0.74 8.44 6.88
C GLU A 107 -1.42 7.08 6.73
N VAL A 108 -2.76 7.05 6.58
CA VAL A 108 -3.50 5.79 6.36
C VAL A 108 -3.16 5.19 4.99
N PRO A 109 -3.18 5.95 3.89
CA PRO A 109 -2.63 5.49 2.61
C PRO A 109 -1.18 4.99 2.70
N ALA A 110 -0.33 5.69 3.47
CA ALA A 110 1.06 5.28 3.68
C ALA A 110 1.17 3.91 4.35
N LEU A 111 0.39 3.67 5.41
CA LEU A 111 0.34 2.37 6.09
C LEU A 111 -0.09 1.24 5.14
N ALA A 112 -1.09 1.48 4.30
CA ALA A 112 -1.54 0.50 3.31
C ALA A 112 -0.43 0.15 2.31
N ILE A 113 0.33 1.15 1.83
CA ILE A 113 1.49 0.91 0.95
C ILE A 113 2.60 0.17 1.70
N VAL A 114 2.90 0.55 2.94
CA VAL A 114 3.93 -0.12 3.75
C VAL A 114 3.60 -1.59 3.92
N ASP A 115 2.37 -1.93 4.31
CA ASP A 115 1.94 -3.32 4.45
C ASP A 115 2.06 -4.08 3.12
N ALA A 116 1.46 -3.54 2.06
CA ALA A 116 1.45 -4.18 0.75
C ALA A 116 2.86 -4.41 0.18
N VAL A 117 3.80 -3.48 0.37
CA VAL A 117 5.18 -3.60 -0.09
C VAL A 117 5.99 -4.55 0.79
N THR A 118 5.83 -4.44 2.12
CA THR A 118 6.62 -5.24 3.08
C THR A 118 6.36 -6.73 2.92
N ARG A 119 5.11 -7.14 2.68
CA ARG A 119 4.73 -8.54 2.41
C ARG A 119 5.45 -9.16 1.20
N ARG A 120 5.99 -8.33 0.30
CA ARG A 120 6.70 -8.73 -0.92
C ARG A 120 8.21 -8.82 -0.74
N LEU A 121 8.72 -8.38 0.39
CA LEU A 121 10.14 -8.45 0.69
C LEU A 121 10.51 -9.88 1.11
N PRO A 122 11.64 -10.43 0.60
CA PRO A 122 12.11 -11.75 1.01
C PRO A 122 12.27 -11.88 2.52
N GLY A 123 11.79 -12.98 3.08
CA GLY A 123 11.93 -13.31 4.50
C GLY A 123 10.92 -12.63 5.44
N VAL A 124 10.04 -11.76 4.96
CA VAL A 124 8.97 -11.14 5.80
C VAL A 124 7.82 -12.12 6.00
N LEU A 125 7.30 -12.69 4.93
CA LEU A 125 6.38 -13.82 5.01
C LEU A 125 7.20 -15.09 4.83
N GLY A 126 7.03 -16.07 5.71
CA GLY A 126 7.90 -17.24 5.79
C GLY A 126 8.04 -18.07 4.50
N LYS A 127 7.06 -18.00 3.58
CA LYS A 127 7.09 -18.63 2.25
C LYS A 127 6.52 -17.70 1.20
N ASP A 128 7.06 -17.69 -0.02
CA ASP A 128 6.52 -16.91 -1.14
C ASP A 128 5.04 -17.23 -1.44
N ALA A 129 4.63 -18.49 -1.22
CA ALA A 129 3.24 -18.91 -1.32
C ALA A 129 2.30 -18.25 -0.27
N SER A 130 2.83 -17.56 0.72
CA SER A 130 2.04 -16.78 1.68
C SER A 130 1.54 -15.46 1.10
N VAL A 131 2.09 -15.01 -0.03
CA VAL A 131 1.55 -13.89 -0.80
C VAL A 131 0.36 -14.40 -1.60
N GLU A 132 -0.87 -14.03 -1.19
CA GLU A 132 -2.10 -14.58 -1.78
C GLU A 132 -2.21 -14.37 -3.29
N GLU A 133 -1.70 -13.26 -3.79
CA GLU A 133 -1.72 -12.90 -5.22
C GLU A 133 -0.84 -13.83 -6.08
N ARG A 134 0.04 -14.63 -5.46
CA ARG A 134 0.93 -15.59 -6.13
C ARG A 134 0.40 -17.02 -6.13
N ARG A 135 -0.78 -17.26 -5.58
CA ARG A 135 -1.41 -18.57 -5.47
C ARG A 135 -2.89 -18.53 -5.84
N ILE A 136 -3.45 -19.69 -6.14
CA ILE A 136 -4.90 -19.82 -6.29
C ILE A 136 -5.53 -19.68 -4.90
N ALA A 137 -6.10 -18.50 -4.64
CA ALA A 137 -6.78 -18.18 -3.39
C ALA A 137 -8.26 -17.92 -3.62
N SER A 138 -9.07 -18.16 -2.62
CA SER A 138 -10.50 -17.86 -2.60
C SER A 138 -10.77 -16.80 -1.53
N SER A 139 -11.73 -15.91 -1.79
CA SER A 139 -12.24 -14.98 -0.77
C SER A 139 -13.00 -15.70 0.35
N ALA A 140 -13.52 -16.92 0.09
CA ALA A 140 -14.18 -17.76 1.09
C ALA A 140 -13.21 -18.79 1.64
N VAL A 141 -12.86 -18.65 2.92
CA VAL A 141 -11.99 -19.58 3.65
C VAL A 141 -12.75 -20.25 4.77
N TYR A 142 -12.38 -21.50 5.08
CA TYR A 142 -12.99 -22.30 6.13
C TYR A 142 -11.91 -22.93 7.00
N THR A 143 -12.22 -23.09 8.29
CA THR A 143 -11.35 -23.77 9.25
C THR A 143 -12.16 -24.83 10.03
N ARG A 144 -11.49 -25.57 10.88
CA ARG A 144 -12.11 -26.57 11.78
C ARG A 144 -12.91 -25.90 12.90
N PRO A 145 -14.00 -26.54 13.38
CA PRO A 145 -14.54 -27.84 12.99
C PRO A 145 -15.34 -27.79 11.68
N GLU A 146 -15.57 -28.97 11.07
CA GLU A 146 -16.34 -29.12 9.83
C GLU A 146 -17.77 -28.53 9.91
N THR A 147 -18.40 -28.67 11.07
CA THR A 147 -19.76 -28.19 11.32
C THR A 147 -19.79 -27.33 12.58
N ILE A 148 -20.32 -26.14 12.46
CA ILE A 148 -20.59 -25.22 13.56
C ILE A 148 -22.10 -25.22 13.82
N LEU A 149 -22.51 -25.47 15.06
CA LEU A 149 -23.88 -25.29 15.52
C LEU A 149 -23.99 -23.90 16.15
N TYR A 150 -24.83 -23.07 15.58
CA TYR A 150 -25.17 -21.77 16.17
C TYR A 150 -26.67 -21.61 16.32
N LYS A 151 -27.15 -21.48 17.56
CA LYS A 151 -28.55 -21.64 17.94
C LYS A 151 -29.04 -23.02 17.45
N THR A 152 -30.09 -23.07 16.63
CA THR A 152 -30.68 -24.30 16.06
C THR A 152 -30.16 -24.65 14.66
N LYS A 153 -29.28 -23.83 14.06
CA LYS A 153 -28.85 -23.97 12.68
C LYS A 153 -27.42 -24.53 12.58
N LYS A 154 -27.24 -25.51 11.70
CA LYS A 154 -25.92 -26.09 11.37
C LYS A 154 -25.31 -25.40 10.17
N TYR A 155 -24.05 -24.95 10.31
CA TYR A 155 -23.24 -24.35 9.26
C TYR A 155 -22.09 -25.30 8.93
N LYS A 156 -22.00 -25.73 7.69
CA LYS A 156 -21.04 -26.76 7.25
C LYS A 156 -20.00 -26.20 6.28
N VAL A 157 -18.80 -26.74 6.35
CA VAL A 157 -17.77 -26.56 5.32
C VAL A 157 -18.23 -27.20 4.01
N PRO A 158 -18.03 -26.55 2.85
CA PRO A 158 -18.34 -27.17 1.55
C PRO A 158 -17.66 -28.53 1.38
N LYS A 159 -18.43 -29.52 0.93
CA LYS A 159 -17.93 -30.90 0.77
C LYS A 159 -16.68 -30.98 -0.10
N VAL A 160 -16.60 -30.19 -1.18
CA VAL A 160 -15.46 -30.14 -2.09
C VAL A 160 -14.13 -29.87 -1.38
N LEU A 161 -14.13 -29.05 -0.31
CA LEU A 161 -12.92 -28.73 0.46
C LEU A 161 -12.47 -29.86 1.40
N GLN A 162 -13.32 -30.89 1.58
CA GLN A 162 -13.05 -32.03 2.48
C GLN A 162 -12.58 -33.27 1.72
N THR A 163 -12.66 -33.27 0.38
CA THR A 163 -12.40 -34.46 -0.44
C THR A 163 -10.92 -34.76 -0.62
N GLY A 164 -10.01 -33.79 -0.35
CA GLY A 164 -8.58 -33.92 -0.68
C GLY A 164 -8.26 -33.88 -2.20
N HIS A 165 -9.27 -33.78 -3.07
CA HIS A 165 -9.08 -33.75 -4.52
C HIS A 165 -8.68 -32.34 -4.99
N HIS A 166 -7.36 -32.09 -5.11
CA HIS A 166 -6.79 -30.78 -5.37
C HIS A 166 -7.37 -30.08 -6.59
N ALA A 167 -7.56 -30.76 -7.72
CA ALA A 167 -8.12 -30.16 -8.93
C ALA A 167 -9.53 -29.58 -8.71
N ASN A 168 -10.39 -30.29 -8.00
CA ASN A 168 -11.74 -29.83 -7.68
C ASN A 168 -11.72 -28.67 -6.67
N ILE A 169 -10.80 -28.72 -5.70
CA ILE A 169 -10.59 -27.66 -4.72
C ILE A 169 -10.12 -26.38 -5.42
N ASP A 170 -9.18 -26.48 -6.34
CA ASP A 170 -8.65 -25.34 -7.09
C ASP A 170 -9.70 -24.74 -8.05
N ALA A 171 -10.46 -25.58 -8.74
CA ALA A 171 -11.60 -25.12 -9.54
C ALA A 171 -12.66 -24.37 -8.70
N TRP A 172 -12.94 -24.88 -7.49
CA TRP A 172 -13.83 -24.23 -6.55
C TRP A 172 -13.29 -22.86 -6.05
N ARG A 173 -11.96 -22.78 -5.80
CA ARG A 173 -11.28 -21.53 -5.40
C ARG A 173 -11.32 -20.50 -6.51
N ILE A 174 -11.00 -20.89 -7.75
CA ILE A 174 -11.01 -20.01 -8.93
C ILE A 174 -12.38 -19.37 -9.12
N LYS A 175 -13.47 -20.14 -9.00
CA LYS A 175 -14.84 -19.62 -9.11
C LYS A 175 -15.17 -18.57 -8.03
N ARG A 176 -14.37 -18.45 -6.97
CA ARG A 176 -14.54 -17.54 -5.83
C ARG A 176 -13.32 -16.66 -5.59
N ALA A 177 -12.38 -16.63 -6.51
CA ALA A 177 -11.31 -15.65 -6.53
C ALA A 177 -11.90 -14.25 -6.75
N LYS A 178 -11.33 -13.25 -6.07
CA LYS A 178 -11.68 -11.84 -6.27
C LYS A 178 -11.03 -11.30 -7.52
#